data_b825ec55690663c5e11bf3f3516ee7c2
#
_entry.id   b825ec55690663c5e11bf3f3516ee7c2
#
_cell.length_a   1.000
_cell.length_b   1.000
_cell.length_c   1.000
_cell.angle_alpha   90.00
_cell.angle_beta   90.00
_cell.angle_gamma   90.00
#
_symmetry.space_group_name_H-M   'P 1'
#
loop_
_entity.id
_entity.type
_entity.pdbx_description
1 polymer ?
#
loop_
_entity_poly.entity_id
_entity_poly.type
_entity_poly.pdbx_seq_one_letter_code
_entity_poly.pdbx_strand_id
1 'polypeptide(L)'
;MEMNFATVLGQWPMLLQGLWLTVLLTAFAVPLGVLLGIACAWMRLHAGLAVRTLVASYVEVFRNTPFIIQLFFLFFGLPSLGLRMSPEVASVLAMTLNLGAYACEQIRAGIEATPRGQIEAAQCLALNRMQIFTRVVLPPALSRVWPALAGQIIIVMLGSAVCSQISTEEISYAANLISSRTFRSLESYIVVTLVYLGLAVLLRQFLNWFGPRCVFGRRR
;
A
#
# COMPACT_ATOMS: atom_id res chain seq x y z
N MET A 1 3.33 30.47 24.91
CA MET A 1 3.69 29.06 25.09
C MET A 1 5.07 28.86 24.51
N GLU A 2 6.07 28.58 25.34
CA GLU A 2 7.40 28.23 24.82
C GLU A 2 7.39 26.82 24.30
N MET A 3 7.78 26.62 23.01
CA MET A 3 7.92 25.33 22.42
C MET A 3 9.16 24.63 23.03
N ASN A 4 8.97 23.42 23.55
CA ASN A 4 10.06 22.64 24.12
C ASN A 4 10.13 21.26 23.45
N PHE A 5 10.91 21.18 22.39
CA PHE A 5 11.14 19.93 21.65
C PHE A 5 12.02 18.93 22.40
N ALA A 6 12.81 19.37 23.38
CA ALA A 6 13.71 18.49 24.14
C ALA A 6 12.94 17.39 24.88
N THR A 7 11.75 17.69 25.40
CA THR A 7 10.89 16.72 26.10
C THR A 7 10.40 15.62 25.14
N VAL A 8 10.04 15.99 23.90
CA VAL A 8 9.58 15.01 22.88
C VAL A 8 10.75 14.22 22.33
N LEU A 9 11.86 14.89 22.01
CA LEU A 9 13.08 14.23 21.52
C LEU A 9 13.74 13.34 22.58
N GLY A 10 13.54 13.63 23.88
CA GLY A 10 13.96 12.74 24.97
C GLY A 10 13.28 11.36 24.93
N GLN A 11 12.12 11.24 24.26
CA GLN A 11 11.40 9.99 24.06
C GLN A 11 11.80 9.28 22.74
N TRP A 12 13.00 9.56 22.21
CA TRP A 12 13.49 9.01 20.95
C TRP A 12 13.41 7.48 20.83
N PRO A 13 13.56 6.64 21.91
CA PRO A 13 13.44 5.19 21.76
C PRO A 13 12.03 4.78 21.31
N MET A 14 10.99 5.43 21.88
CA MET A 14 9.59 5.19 21.49
C MET A 14 9.31 5.63 20.06
N LEU A 15 9.84 6.79 19.66
CA LEU A 15 9.71 7.29 18.27
C LEU A 15 10.39 6.34 17.28
N LEU A 16 11.55 5.79 17.61
CA LEU A 16 12.26 4.81 16.77
C LEU A 16 11.52 3.48 16.68
N GLN A 17 10.94 2.99 17.76
CA GLN A 17 10.12 1.78 17.76
C GLN A 17 8.90 1.95 16.86
N GLY A 18 8.18 3.08 17.01
CA GLY A 18 7.06 3.40 16.16
C GLY A 18 7.45 3.57 14.69
N LEU A 19 8.57 4.23 14.40
CA LEU A 19 9.13 4.36 13.06
C LEU A 19 9.44 2.99 12.45
N TRP A 20 10.10 2.12 13.21
CA TRP A 20 10.43 0.76 12.77
C TRP A 20 9.18 -0.03 12.40
N LEU A 21 8.13 0.02 13.24
CA LEU A 21 6.88 -0.66 12.95
C LEU A 21 6.17 -0.08 11.73
N THR A 22 6.16 1.24 11.54
CA THR A 22 5.64 1.89 10.32
C THR A 22 6.34 1.34 9.06
N VAL A 23 7.67 1.22 9.11
CA VAL A 23 8.45 0.65 8.00
C VAL A 23 8.10 -0.83 7.78
N LEU A 24 8.00 -1.63 8.84
CA LEU A 24 7.62 -3.04 8.74
C LEU A 24 6.23 -3.23 8.15
N LEU A 25 5.21 -2.52 8.65
CA LEU A 25 3.85 -2.57 8.11
C LEU A 25 3.85 -2.29 6.61
N THR A 26 4.58 -1.25 6.19
CA THR A 26 4.71 -0.87 4.78
C THR A 26 5.45 -1.94 3.97
N ALA A 27 6.55 -2.48 4.51
CA ALA A 27 7.38 -3.49 3.84
C ALA A 27 6.61 -4.80 3.57
N PHE A 28 5.66 -5.17 4.44
CA PHE A 28 4.79 -6.33 4.22
C PHE A 28 3.57 -5.99 3.36
N ALA A 29 2.89 -4.90 3.65
CA ALA A 29 1.64 -4.56 2.96
C ALA A 29 1.85 -4.22 1.48
N VAL A 30 2.96 -3.55 1.13
CA VAL A 30 3.20 -3.10 -0.25
C VAL A 30 3.42 -4.25 -1.22
N PRO A 31 4.34 -5.21 -0.99
CA PRO A 31 4.49 -6.34 -1.90
C PRO A 31 3.21 -7.18 -2.03
N LEU A 32 2.56 -7.47 -0.89
CA LEU A 32 1.32 -8.25 -0.87
C LEU A 32 0.19 -7.52 -1.62
N GLY A 33 0.04 -6.22 -1.41
CA GLY A 33 -0.99 -5.41 -2.07
C GLY A 33 -0.75 -5.29 -3.58
N VAL A 34 0.50 -5.09 -4.01
CA VAL A 34 0.83 -5.06 -5.45
C VAL A 34 0.60 -6.41 -6.09
N LEU A 35 1.02 -7.51 -5.46
CA LEU A 35 0.76 -8.88 -5.96
C LEU A 35 -0.73 -9.17 -6.05
N LEU A 36 -1.51 -8.80 -5.03
CA LEU A 36 -2.97 -8.91 -5.05
C LEU A 36 -3.57 -8.09 -6.20
N GLY A 37 -3.10 -6.86 -6.41
CA GLY A 37 -3.54 -6.00 -7.51
C GLY A 37 -3.26 -6.61 -8.89
N ILE A 38 -2.07 -7.19 -9.10
CA ILE A 38 -1.72 -7.92 -10.33
C ILE A 38 -2.64 -9.13 -10.54
N ALA A 39 -2.84 -9.93 -9.49
CA ALA A 39 -3.71 -11.11 -9.55
C ALA A 39 -5.16 -10.73 -9.86
N CYS A 40 -5.69 -9.68 -9.21
CA CYS A 40 -7.02 -9.16 -9.46
C CYS A 40 -7.16 -8.61 -10.90
N ALA A 41 -6.17 -7.88 -11.41
CA ALA A 41 -6.16 -7.39 -12.79
C ALA A 41 -6.16 -8.56 -13.80
N TRP A 42 -5.37 -9.61 -13.54
CA TRP A 42 -5.38 -10.83 -14.34
C TRP A 42 -6.75 -11.52 -14.34
N MET A 43 -7.36 -11.69 -13.15
CA MET A 43 -8.67 -12.34 -13.02
C MET A 43 -9.77 -11.56 -13.75
N ARG A 44 -9.74 -10.22 -13.70
CA ARG A 44 -10.72 -9.38 -14.41
C ARG A 44 -10.66 -9.52 -15.93
N LEU A 45 -9.51 -9.92 -16.49
CA LEU A 45 -9.33 -10.08 -17.94
C LEU A 45 -9.61 -11.51 -18.42
N HIS A 46 -9.32 -12.52 -17.60
CA HIS A 46 -9.27 -13.91 -18.07
C HIS A 46 -10.23 -14.86 -17.35
N ALA A 47 -10.77 -14.48 -16.19
CA ALA A 47 -11.69 -15.34 -15.44
C ALA A 47 -13.12 -15.27 -15.96
N GLY A 48 -13.92 -16.28 -15.59
CA GLY A 48 -15.35 -16.31 -15.86
C GLY A 48 -16.12 -15.18 -15.16
N LEU A 49 -17.35 -14.97 -15.61
CA LEU A 49 -18.20 -13.84 -15.16
C LEU A 49 -18.29 -13.72 -13.62
N ALA A 50 -18.50 -14.83 -12.92
CA ALA A 50 -18.66 -14.84 -11.46
C ALA A 50 -17.41 -14.29 -10.74
N VAL A 51 -16.20 -14.78 -11.10
CA VAL A 51 -14.95 -14.29 -10.51
C VAL A 51 -14.68 -12.84 -10.90
N ARG A 52 -14.93 -12.47 -12.15
CA ARG A 52 -14.79 -11.09 -12.62
C ARG A 52 -15.69 -10.13 -11.82
N THR A 53 -16.94 -10.50 -11.56
CA THR A 53 -17.89 -9.70 -10.78
C THR A 53 -17.44 -9.61 -9.32
N LEU A 54 -17.01 -10.71 -8.72
CA LEU A 54 -16.50 -10.71 -7.34
C LEU A 54 -15.30 -9.76 -7.17
N VAL A 55 -14.33 -9.84 -8.07
CA VAL A 55 -13.14 -8.95 -8.04
C VAL A 55 -13.55 -7.49 -8.29
N ALA A 56 -14.50 -7.25 -9.21
CA ALA A 56 -15.01 -5.90 -9.43
C ALA A 56 -15.68 -5.33 -8.19
N SER A 57 -16.54 -6.11 -7.52
CA SER A 57 -17.18 -5.71 -6.25
C SER A 57 -16.18 -5.42 -5.15
N TYR A 58 -15.14 -6.26 -4.99
CA TYR A 58 -14.05 -6.00 -4.05
C TYR A 58 -13.38 -4.64 -4.34
N VAL A 59 -13.00 -4.40 -5.59
CA VAL A 59 -12.33 -3.14 -5.99
C VAL A 59 -13.23 -1.93 -5.73
N GLU A 60 -14.51 -2.01 -6.09
CA GLU A 60 -15.49 -0.94 -5.87
C GLU A 60 -15.68 -0.65 -4.38
N VAL A 61 -15.85 -1.67 -3.54
CA VAL A 61 -16.04 -1.51 -2.10
C VAL A 61 -14.82 -0.83 -1.48
N PHE A 62 -13.60 -1.34 -1.74
CA PHE A 62 -12.40 -0.81 -1.11
C PHE A 62 -12.00 0.57 -1.61
N ARG A 63 -12.34 0.95 -2.84
CA ARG A 63 -12.05 2.29 -3.38
C ARG A 63 -13.07 3.34 -3.00
N ASN A 64 -14.29 2.93 -2.64
CA ASN A 64 -15.39 3.85 -2.32
C ASN A 64 -15.73 3.88 -0.82
N THR A 65 -14.92 3.25 0.04
CA THR A 65 -15.07 3.30 1.50
C THR A 65 -13.82 3.87 2.17
N PRO A 66 -13.96 4.63 3.28
CA PRO A 66 -12.80 5.16 4.01
C PRO A 66 -11.92 4.05 4.58
N PHE A 67 -10.60 4.22 4.51
CA PHE A 67 -9.63 3.23 5.00
C PHE A 67 -9.84 2.87 6.49
N ILE A 68 -10.16 3.87 7.32
CA ILE A 68 -10.43 3.64 8.76
C ILE A 68 -11.61 2.68 8.99
N ILE A 69 -12.65 2.77 8.17
CA ILE A 69 -13.82 1.87 8.27
C ILE A 69 -13.44 0.44 7.87
N GLN A 70 -12.62 0.29 6.82
CA GLN A 70 -12.07 -1.01 6.41
C GLN A 70 -11.26 -1.64 7.54
N LEU A 71 -10.38 -0.85 8.17
CA LEU A 71 -9.54 -1.27 9.29
C LEU A 71 -10.40 -1.72 10.49
N PHE A 72 -11.40 -0.93 10.88
CA PHE A 72 -12.28 -1.24 11.99
C PHE A 72 -13.13 -2.48 11.71
N PHE A 73 -13.63 -2.65 10.49
CA PHE A 73 -14.35 -3.85 10.11
C PHE A 73 -13.49 -5.11 10.23
N LEU A 74 -12.23 -5.05 9.80
CA LEU A 74 -11.30 -6.16 9.92
C LEU A 74 -10.95 -6.45 11.39
N PHE A 75 -10.66 -5.42 12.18
CA PHE A 75 -10.15 -5.60 13.53
C PHE A 75 -11.25 -5.89 14.55
N PHE A 76 -12.42 -5.26 14.44
CA PHE A 76 -13.56 -5.46 15.37
C PHE A 76 -14.64 -6.39 14.81
N GLY A 77 -14.80 -6.44 13.48
CA GLY A 77 -15.84 -7.24 12.84
C GLY A 77 -15.48 -8.72 12.72
N LEU A 78 -14.25 -9.06 12.28
CA LEU A 78 -13.85 -10.46 12.10
C LEU A 78 -13.83 -11.31 13.40
N PRO A 79 -13.49 -10.77 14.57
CA PRO A 79 -13.61 -11.52 15.83
C PRO A 79 -15.01 -12.04 16.13
N SER A 80 -16.07 -11.38 15.67
CA SER A 80 -17.45 -11.87 15.81
C SER A 80 -17.71 -13.15 15.00
N LEU A 81 -16.87 -13.40 13.97
CA LEU A 81 -16.85 -14.63 13.16
C LEU A 81 -15.82 -15.66 13.65
N GLY A 82 -15.24 -15.45 14.86
CA GLY A 82 -14.21 -16.33 15.44
C GLY A 82 -12.78 -16.08 14.97
N LEU A 83 -12.54 -15.10 14.09
CA LEU A 83 -11.22 -14.80 13.52
C LEU A 83 -10.57 -13.63 14.28
N ARG A 84 -9.84 -13.93 15.35
CA ARG A 84 -9.08 -12.94 16.12
C ARG A 84 -7.69 -12.76 15.52
N MET A 85 -7.23 -11.51 15.42
CA MET A 85 -5.90 -11.16 14.96
C MET A 85 -5.30 -10.03 15.79
N SER A 86 -3.96 -9.92 15.80
CA SER A 86 -3.30 -8.79 16.46
C SER A 86 -3.51 -7.49 15.67
N PRO A 87 -3.35 -6.32 16.32
CA PRO A 87 -3.45 -5.02 15.64
C PRO A 87 -2.53 -4.91 14.42
N GLU A 88 -1.31 -5.45 14.50
CA GLU A 88 -0.32 -5.40 13.41
C GLU A 88 -0.79 -6.22 12.21
N VAL A 89 -1.30 -7.44 12.45
CA VAL A 89 -1.82 -8.31 11.38
C VAL A 89 -3.04 -7.68 10.72
N ALA A 90 -3.96 -7.11 11.51
CA ALA A 90 -5.12 -6.40 10.98
C ALA A 90 -4.70 -5.18 10.14
N SER A 91 -3.68 -4.43 10.59
CA SER A 91 -3.12 -3.29 9.88
C SER A 91 -2.51 -3.70 8.54
N VAL A 92 -1.64 -4.72 8.53
CA VAL A 92 -1.04 -5.24 7.27
C VAL A 92 -2.14 -5.73 6.32
N LEU A 93 -3.13 -6.47 6.83
CA LEU A 93 -4.24 -6.97 6.00
C LEU A 93 -5.06 -5.81 5.39
N ALA A 94 -5.45 -4.82 6.22
CA ALA A 94 -6.20 -3.66 5.75
C ALA A 94 -5.43 -2.87 4.68
N MET A 95 -4.16 -2.58 4.93
CA MET A 95 -3.27 -1.88 3.99
C MET A 95 -3.08 -2.67 2.69
N THR A 96 -2.92 -4.00 2.79
CA THR A 96 -2.80 -4.92 1.64
C THR A 96 -4.05 -4.91 0.78
N LEU A 97 -5.22 -5.05 1.38
CA LEU A 97 -6.49 -5.05 0.67
C LEU A 97 -6.78 -3.68 0.04
N ASN A 98 -6.51 -2.61 0.76
CA ASN A 98 -6.69 -1.25 0.23
C ASN A 98 -5.76 -1.01 -0.97
N LEU A 99 -4.45 -1.24 -0.82
CA LEU A 99 -3.50 -1.09 -1.92
C LEU A 99 -3.83 -2.01 -3.10
N GLY A 100 -4.22 -3.25 -2.85
CA GLY A 100 -4.58 -4.23 -3.87
C GLY A 100 -5.74 -3.77 -4.76
N ALA A 101 -6.76 -3.15 -4.18
CA ALA A 101 -7.88 -2.61 -4.93
C ALA A 101 -7.47 -1.45 -5.86
N TYR A 102 -6.68 -0.49 -5.36
CA TYR A 102 -6.16 0.61 -6.16
C TYR A 102 -5.17 0.14 -7.23
N ALA A 103 -4.25 -0.75 -6.86
CA ALA A 103 -3.27 -1.32 -7.78
C ALA A 103 -3.95 -2.13 -8.91
N CYS A 104 -5.00 -2.90 -8.59
CA CYS A 104 -5.79 -3.63 -9.60
C CYS A 104 -6.29 -2.69 -10.70
N GLU A 105 -6.88 -1.57 -10.33
CA GLU A 105 -7.47 -0.64 -11.31
C GLU A 105 -6.39 0.11 -12.11
N GLN A 106 -5.31 0.53 -11.46
CA GLN A 106 -4.18 1.17 -12.13
C GLN A 106 -3.52 0.22 -13.14
N ILE A 107 -3.26 -1.04 -12.72
CA ILE A 107 -2.65 -2.05 -13.58
C ILE A 107 -3.58 -2.39 -14.75
N ARG A 108 -4.89 -2.54 -14.50
CA ARG A 108 -5.89 -2.77 -15.54
C ARG A 108 -5.87 -1.67 -16.60
N ALA A 109 -5.84 -0.40 -16.17
CA ALA A 109 -5.73 0.73 -17.09
C ALA A 109 -4.42 0.68 -17.91
N GLY A 110 -3.31 0.29 -17.30
CA GLY A 110 -2.04 0.10 -17.99
C GLY A 110 -2.07 -1.02 -19.03
N ILE A 111 -2.79 -2.11 -18.73
CA ILE A 111 -2.98 -3.25 -19.65
C ILE A 111 -3.85 -2.84 -20.85
N GLU A 112 -4.96 -2.15 -20.60
CA GLU A 112 -5.87 -1.68 -21.66
C GLU A 112 -5.17 -0.73 -22.65
N ALA A 113 -4.16 0.01 -22.18
CA ALA A 113 -3.34 0.87 -23.03
C ALA A 113 -2.27 0.11 -23.85
N THR A 114 -2.21 -1.23 -23.77
CA THR A 114 -1.27 -2.04 -24.55
C THR A 114 -1.77 -2.23 -25.98
N PRO A 115 -0.96 -1.92 -27.00
CA PRO A 115 -1.36 -2.08 -28.41
C PRO A 115 -1.70 -3.54 -28.73
N ARG A 116 -2.84 -3.76 -29.39
CA ARG A 116 -3.32 -5.12 -29.77
C ARG A 116 -2.30 -5.88 -30.62
N GLY A 117 -1.61 -5.21 -31.52
CA GLY A 117 -0.58 -5.84 -32.36
C GLY A 117 0.55 -6.53 -31.59
N GLN A 118 0.88 -6.08 -30.37
CA GLN A 118 1.85 -6.77 -29.52
C GLN A 118 1.30 -8.10 -29.02
N ILE A 119 0.03 -8.17 -28.69
CA ILE A 119 -0.65 -9.40 -28.26
C ILE A 119 -0.78 -10.37 -29.43
N GLU A 120 -1.17 -9.88 -30.61
CA GLU A 120 -1.30 -10.67 -31.84
C GLU A 120 0.05 -11.26 -32.28
N ALA A 121 1.12 -10.46 -32.27
CA ALA A 121 2.47 -10.93 -32.54
C ALA A 121 2.93 -12.03 -31.56
N ALA A 122 2.62 -11.87 -30.28
CA ALA A 122 2.93 -12.89 -29.28
C ALA A 122 2.12 -14.18 -29.50
N GLN A 123 0.88 -14.10 -29.97
CA GLN A 123 0.06 -15.25 -30.34
C GLN A 123 0.63 -15.97 -31.57
N CYS A 124 1.12 -15.24 -32.57
CA CYS A 124 1.82 -15.84 -33.73
C CYS A 124 3.08 -16.61 -33.32
N LEU A 125 3.73 -16.23 -32.21
CA LEU A 125 4.85 -16.96 -31.63
C LEU A 125 4.42 -18.15 -30.74
N ALA A 126 3.14 -18.56 -30.80
CA ALA A 126 2.54 -19.65 -30.03
C ALA A 126 2.71 -19.51 -28.51
N LEU A 127 2.85 -18.29 -27.97
CA LEU A 127 2.89 -18.06 -26.53
C LEU A 127 1.51 -18.31 -25.91
N ASN A 128 1.48 -18.98 -24.75
CA ASN A 128 0.23 -19.19 -24.02
C ASN A 128 -0.21 -17.91 -23.29
N ARG A 129 -1.46 -17.86 -22.84
CA ARG A 129 -2.07 -16.67 -22.21
C ARG A 129 -1.26 -16.13 -21.02
N MET A 130 -0.72 -16.99 -20.18
CA MET A 130 0.10 -16.59 -19.03
C MET A 130 1.44 -16.01 -19.49
N GLN A 131 2.08 -16.58 -20.50
CA GLN A 131 3.33 -16.05 -21.07
C GLN A 131 3.11 -14.69 -21.73
N ILE A 132 2.02 -14.52 -22.48
CA ILE A 132 1.65 -13.22 -23.07
C ILE A 132 1.46 -12.20 -21.97
N PHE A 133 0.68 -12.53 -20.92
CA PHE A 133 0.45 -11.61 -19.81
C PHE A 133 1.75 -11.21 -19.10
N THR A 134 2.53 -12.20 -18.65
CA THR A 134 3.70 -11.94 -17.78
C THR A 134 4.90 -11.36 -18.52
N ARG A 135 5.06 -11.67 -19.83
CA ARG A 135 6.26 -11.27 -20.58
C ARG A 135 6.02 -10.11 -21.56
N VAL A 136 4.78 -9.99 -22.08
CA VAL A 136 4.48 -9.01 -23.16
C VAL A 136 3.61 -7.86 -22.65
N VAL A 137 2.60 -8.16 -21.82
CA VAL A 137 1.59 -7.18 -21.42
C VAL A 137 1.94 -6.50 -20.09
N LEU A 138 2.24 -7.30 -19.05
CA LEU A 138 2.42 -6.79 -17.70
C LEU A 138 3.65 -5.86 -17.54
N PRO A 139 4.86 -6.15 -18.08
CA PRO A 139 6.00 -5.27 -17.88
C PRO A 139 5.81 -3.86 -18.47
N PRO A 140 5.35 -3.68 -19.73
CA PRO A 140 5.08 -2.32 -20.23
C PRO A 140 3.86 -1.65 -19.57
N ALA A 141 2.86 -2.42 -19.14
CA ALA A 141 1.73 -1.91 -18.38
C ALA A 141 2.18 -1.32 -17.03
N LEU A 142 2.97 -2.09 -16.26
CA LEU A 142 3.55 -1.61 -14.99
C LEU A 142 4.44 -0.39 -15.20
N SER A 143 5.29 -0.38 -16.24
CA SER A 143 6.14 0.78 -16.55
C SER A 143 5.33 2.05 -16.76
N ARG A 144 4.20 1.93 -17.45
CA ARG A 144 3.32 3.06 -17.78
C ARG A 144 2.59 3.59 -16.55
N VAL A 145 2.14 2.73 -15.66
CA VAL A 145 1.38 3.11 -14.46
C VAL A 145 2.26 3.32 -13.22
N TRP A 146 3.55 3.06 -13.31
CA TRP A 146 4.47 3.11 -12.19
C TRP A 146 4.44 4.42 -11.40
N PRO A 147 4.39 5.61 -12.01
CA PRO A 147 4.31 6.86 -11.25
C PRO A 147 3.04 6.93 -10.38
N ALA A 148 1.90 6.48 -10.90
CA ALA A 148 0.64 6.43 -10.16
C ALA A 148 0.69 5.38 -9.04
N LEU A 149 1.23 4.18 -9.33
CA LEU A 149 1.39 3.11 -8.36
C LEU A 149 2.35 3.51 -7.23
N ALA A 150 3.47 4.17 -7.55
CA ALA A 150 4.40 4.70 -6.56
C ALA A 150 3.74 5.75 -5.66
N GLY A 151 2.93 6.64 -6.22
CA GLY A 151 2.11 7.58 -5.45
C GLY A 151 1.15 6.87 -4.49
N GLN A 152 0.46 5.83 -4.96
CA GLN A 152 -0.47 5.05 -4.14
C GLN A 152 0.25 4.30 -3.00
N ILE A 153 1.43 3.75 -3.25
CA ILE A 153 2.27 3.12 -2.22
C ILE A 153 2.61 4.11 -1.10
N ILE A 154 2.97 5.36 -1.45
CA ILE A 154 3.26 6.40 -0.47
C ILE A 154 1.99 6.76 0.32
N ILE A 155 0.83 6.88 -0.34
CA ILE A 155 -0.45 7.14 0.33
C ILE A 155 -0.77 6.04 1.34
N VAL A 156 -0.56 4.78 1.00
CA VAL A 156 -0.81 3.64 1.92
C VAL A 156 0.17 3.65 3.08
N MET A 157 1.45 3.97 2.86
CA MET A 157 2.43 4.15 3.94
C MET A 157 2.00 5.28 4.89
N LEU A 158 1.60 6.43 4.37
CA LEU A 158 1.07 7.53 5.21
C LEU A 158 -0.24 7.13 5.90
N GLY A 159 -1.06 6.30 5.27
CA GLY A 159 -2.28 5.72 5.83
C GLY A 159 -2.05 4.81 7.04
N SER A 160 -0.82 4.30 7.24
CA SER A 160 -0.48 3.53 8.45
C SER A 160 -0.73 4.31 9.74
N ALA A 161 -0.69 5.66 9.70
CA ALA A 161 -1.03 6.52 10.82
C ALA A 161 -2.42 6.21 11.41
N VAL A 162 -3.38 5.81 10.57
CA VAL A 162 -4.73 5.45 10.99
C VAL A 162 -4.73 4.15 11.81
N CYS A 163 -3.74 3.27 11.62
CA CYS A 163 -3.62 2.00 12.34
C CYS A 163 -3.39 2.20 13.85
N SER A 164 -2.89 3.39 14.26
CA SER A 164 -2.81 3.76 15.69
C SER A 164 -4.17 3.71 16.41
N GLN A 165 -5.27 3.86 15.68
CA GLN A 165 -6.63 3.82 16.25
C GLN A 165 -7.07 2.43 16.74
N ILE A 166 -6.39 1.38 16.31
CA ILE A 166 -6.58 0.01 16.81
C ILE A 166 -5.40 -0.44 17.69
N SER A 167 -4.69 0.51 18.29
CA SER A 167 -3.52 0.29 19.15
C SER A 167 -2.32 -0.36 18.46
N THR A 168 -2.19 -0.21 17.14
CA THR A 168 -0.93 -0.54 16.45
C THR A 168 0.13 0.49 16.84
N GLU A 169 1.23 0.06 17.44
CA GLU A 169 2.25 0.92 18.05
C GLU A 169 3.21 1.54 17.01
N GLU A 170 2.65 2.03 15.90
CA GLU A 170 3.38 2.76 14.87
C GLU A 170 3.69 4.20 15.31
N ILE A 171 4.33 5.01 14.48
CA ILE A 171 4.87 6.31 14.90
C ILE A 171 3.80 7.32 15.35
N SER A 172 2.57 7.28 14.82
CA SER A 172 1.48 8.16 15.29
C SER A 172 0.96 7.72 16.66
N TYR A 173 0.98 6.42 16.96
CA TYR A 173 0.70 5.92 18.30
C TYR A 173 1.72 6.46 19.31
N ALA A 174 3.02 6.43 18.95
CA ALA A 174 4.07 7.03 19.79
C ALA A 174 3.82 8.52 20.03
N ALA A 175 3.44 9.29 19.00
CA ALA A 175 3.07 10.70 19.14
C ALA A 175 1.91 10.91 20.10
N ASN A 176 0.84 10.11 19.97
CA ASN A 176 -0.33 10.17 20.83
C ASN A 176 0.04 9.91 22.29
N LEU A 177 0.87 8.89 22.54
CA LEU A 177 1.30 8.50 23.88
C LEU A 177 2.23 9.56 24.51
N ILE A 178 3.17 10.13 23.75
CA ILE A 178 4.04 11.24 24.20
C ILE A 178 3.18 12.47 24.52
N SER A 179 2.27 12.82 23.61
CA SER A 179 1.36 13.96 23.79
C SER A 179 0.50 13.85 25.05
N SER A 180 -0.07 12.66 25.31
CA SER A 180 -0.91 12.41 26.50
C SER A 180 -0.12 12.48 27.81
N ARG A 181 1.16 12.08 27.82
CA ARG A 181 2.02 12.09 29.00
C ARG A 181 2.65 13.45 29.28
N THR A 182 2.96 14.21 28.23
CA THR A 182 3.72 15.46 28.34
C THR A 182 2.87 16.72 28.17
N PHE A 183 1.62 16.56 27.71
CA PHE A 183 0.71 17.66 27.32
C PHE A 183 1.29 18.57 26.22
N ARG A 184 2.24 18.03 25.41
CA ARG A 184 2.92 18.75 24.32
C ARG A 184 2.50 18.20 22.96
N SER A 185 1.22 18.40 22.64
CA SER A 185 0.61 17.86 21.42
C SER A 185 1.24 18.47 20.17
N LEU A 186 1.40 19.80 20.13
CA LEU A 186 1.90 20.50 18.96
C LEU A 186 3.31 20.04 18.59
N GLU A 187 4.22 20.00 19.57
CA GLU A 187 5.60 19.58 19.36
C GLU A 187 5.69 18.12 18.92
N SER A 188 4.88 17.22 19.54
CA SER A 188 4.85 15.80 19.19
C SER A 188 4.42 15.58 17.75
N TYR A 189 3.34 16.25 17.31
CA TYR A 189 2.87 16.11 15.93
C TYR A 189 3.77 16.81 14.90
N ILE A 190 4.45 17.90 15.24
CA ILE A 190 5.47 18.49 14.35
C ILE A 190 6.60 17.49 14.11
N VAL A 191 7.14 16.89 15.18
CA VAL A 191 8.23 15.89 15.06
C VAL A 191 7.80 14.71 14.18
N VAL A 192 6.63 14.13 14.45
CA VAL A 192 6.13 12.98 13.69
C VAL A 192 5.79 13.33 12.25
N THR A 193 5.28 14.54 11.99
CA THR A 193 5.06 15.04 10.62
C THR A 193 6.37 15.09 9.83
N LEU A 194 7.44 15.60 10.44
CA LEU A 194 8.77 15.65 9.81
C LEU A 194 9.32 14.25 9.53
N VAL A 195 9.08 13.30 10.44
CA VAL A 195 9.48 11.90 10.25
C VAL A 195 8.71 11.25 9.08
N TYR A 196 7.38 11.43 9.02
CA TYR A 196 6.58 10.93 7.88
C TYR A 196 7.01 11.58 6.56
N LEU A 197 7.29 12.88 6.57
CA LEU A 197 7.81 13.56 5.38
C LEU A 197 9.14 12.94 4.92
N GLY A 198 10.06 12.71 5.86
CA GLY A 198 11.33 12.04 5.57
C GLY A 198 11.12 10.64 5.00
N LEU A 199 10.24 9.83 5.62
CA LEU A 199 9.88 8.50 5.11
C LEU A 199 9.28 8.56 3.70
N ALA A 200 8.36 9.49 3.45
CA ALA A 200 7.73 9.63 2.14
C ALA A 200 8.74 10.00 1.05
N VAL A 201 9.69 10.91 1.36
CA VAL A 201 10.77 11.28 0.45
C VAL A 201 11.70 10.10 0.19
N LEU A 202 12.13 9.38 1.23
CA LEU A 202 13.00 8.20 1.10
C LEU A 202 12.32 7.08 0.30
N LEU A 203 11.06 6.78 0.61
CA LEU A 203 10.29 5.78 -0.11
C LEU A 203 10.10 6.17 -1.58
N ARG A 204 9.81 7.44 -1.87
CA ARG A 204 9.72 7.96 -3.24
C ARG A 204 11.02 7.79 -4.01
N GLN A 205 12.15 8.13 -3.41
CA GLN A 205 13.46 7.96 -4.02
C GLN A 205 13.78 6.48 -4.28
N PHE A 206 13.48 5.62 -3.30
CA PHE A 206 13.62 4.18 -3.44
C PHE A 206 12.77 3.62 -4.58
N LEU A 207 11.49 3.98 -4.67
CA LEU A 207 10.58 3.51 -5.72
C LEU A 207 11.01 4.01 -7.11
N ASN A 208 11.49 5.25 -7.22
CA ASN A 208 12.03 5.81 -8.46
C ASN A 208 13.33 5.11 -8.90
N TRP A 209 14.13 4.65 -7.96
CA TRP A 209 15.32 3.85 -8.24
C TRP A 209 14.98 2.40 -8.58
N PHE A 210 14.07 1.79 -7.82
CA PHE A 210 13.70 0.37 -7.91
C PHE A 210 12.92 0.05 -9.20
N GLY A 211 11.90 0.82 -9.53
CA GLY A 211 11.00 0.55 -10.66
C GLY A 211 11.75 0.35 -11.98
N PRO A 212 12.58 1.33 -12.44
CA PRO A 212 13.31 1.20 -13.70
C PRO A 212 14.33 0.07 -13.72
N ARG A 213 14.88 -0.30 -12.56
CA ARG A 213 15.93 -1.33 -12.48
C ARG A 213 15.41 -2.74 -12.36
N CYS A 214 14.40 -2.93 -11.51
CA CYS A 214 13.95 -4.27 -11.11
C CYS A 214 12.65 -4.68 -11.80
N VAL A 215 11.76 -3.72 -12.12
CA VAL A 215 10.44 -4.02 -12.67
C VAL A 215 10.43 -3.96 -14.20
N PHE A 216 11.14 -3.01 -14.79
CA PHE A 216 11.03 -2.78 -16.24
C PHE A 216 12.24 -3.26 -17.06
N GLY A 217 13.36 -3.62 -16.41
CA GLY A 217 14.62 -3.84 -17.10
C GLY A 217 15.08 -2.56 -17.82
N ARG A 218 16.32 -2.12 -17.67
CA ARG A 218 16.84 -0.94 -18.38
C ARG A 218 16.59 -1.07 -19.88
N ARG A 219 15.57 -0.38 -20.40
CA ARG A 219 15.62 0.04 -21.79
C ARG A 219 16.63 1.19 -21.85
N ARG A 220 17.84 0.89 -22.30
CA ARG A 220 18.72 1.88 -22.91
C ARG A 220 18.13 2.31 -24.24
#